data_60b04ec4b76b99539ba77d7621abec75
#
_entry.id   60b04ec4b76b99539ba77d7621abec75
#
_cell.length_a   1.000
_cell.length_b   1.000
_cell.length_c   1.000
_cell.angle_alpha   90.00
_cell.angle_beta   90.00
_cell.angle_gamma   90.00
#
_symmetry.space_group_name_H-M   'P 1'
#
loop_
_entity.id
_entity.type
_entity.pdbx_description
1 polymer ?
#
loop_
_entity_poly.entity_id
_entity_poly.type
_entity_poly.pdbx_seq_one_letter_code
_entity_poly.pdbx_strand_id
1 'polypeptide(L)'
;LVVRQALAGELSPSTLYINKLGLGGKMKMKFFPYELKLRHVFTVATYSRTTTPDVQVEIEYEGITGYGEASMPPYLGETVESVMNFLRKVNLEQFSDPFQLEDILSYIDSLSPKDTAAKAAVDIALHDLVGKLLGAPWYQIWGLNKEKTPSTTFTIGIDTPDVVRAKTKECAGRFNILKVKLGRDNDKEMIETIRSVTDLPIAI
;
A
#
# COMPACT_ATOMS: atom_id res chain seq x y z
N LEU A 1 19.37 -12.26 -24.26
CA LEU A 1 19.91 -13.12 -25.38
C LEU A 1 18.77 -13.81 -26.11
N VAL A 2 17.81 -13.07 -26.65
CA VAL A 2 16.80 -13.58 -27.60
C VAL A 2 16.55 -12.49 -28.64
N VAL A 3 17.60 -12.11 -29.31
CA VAL A 3 17.55 -11.26 -30.51
C VAL A 3 18.35 -11.93 -31.59
N ARG A 4 17.80 -12.98 -32.14
CA ARG A 4 18.16 -13.50 -33.52
C ARG A 4 17.15 -14.57 -33.90
N GLN A 5 16.13 -14.15 -34.62
CA GLN A 5 15.56 -14.80 -35.81
C GLN A 5 14.24 -14.11 -36.15
N ALA A 6 14.37 -12.94 -36.78
CA ALA A 6 13.27 -12.39 -37.55
C ALA A 6 13.60 -12.72 -39.02
N LEU A 7 12.95 -13.71 -39.59
CA LEU A 7 12.85 -13.92 -41.02
C LEU A 7 11.92 -12.87 -41.62
N ALA A 8 12.21 -12.43 -42.82
CA ALA A 8 11.48 -11.39 -43.53
C ALA A 8 9.96 -11.69 -43.57
N GLY A 9 9.16 -10.88 -42.89
CA GLY A 9 7.70 -11.03 -42.77
C GLY A 9 7.20 -11.16 -41.35
N GLU A 10 8.05 -11.33 -40.32
CA GLU A 10 7.66 -11.40 -38.93
C GLU A 10 7.63 -10.01 -38.29
N LEU A 11 6.66 -9.78 -37.43
CA LEU A 11 6.51 -8.56 -36.64
C LEU A 11 7.78 -8.24 -35.88
N SER A 12 8.12 -6.95 -35.75
CA SER A 12 9.30 -6.55 -34.98
C SER A 12 9.22 -7.10 -33.54
N PRO A 13 10.34 -7.31 -32.85
CA PRO A 13 10.32 -7.75 -31.44
C PRO A 13 9.47 -6.87 -30.53
N SER A 14 9.44 -5.57 -30.79
CA SER A 14 8.54 -4.62 -30.11
C SER A 14 7.07 -4.88 -30.45
N THR A 15 6.73 -5.16 -31.70
CA THR A 15 5.35 -5.47 -32.11
C THR A 15 4.91 -6.84 -31.56
N LEU A 16 5.82 -7.82 -31.46
CA LEU A 16 5.53 -9.11 -30.82
C LEU A 16 5.32 -8.98 -29.32
N TYR A 17 6.07 -8.12 -28.68
CA TYR A 17 5.91 -7.80 -27.25
C TYR A 17 4.59 -7.05 -26.99
N ILE A 18 4.27 -6.09 -27.84
CA ILE A 18 3.03 -5.32 -27.85
C ILE A 18 1.82 -6.25 -28.04
N ASN A 19 1.87 -7.16 -29.03
CA ASN A 19 0.80 -8.11 -29.27
C ASN A 19 0.68 -9.19 -28.19
N LYS A 20 1.76 -9.50 -27.49
CA LYS A 20 1.77 -10.47 -26.38
C LYS A 20 1.26 -9.87 -25.07
N LEU A 21 1.31 -8.55 -24.93
CA LEU A 21 0.72 -7.79 -23.82
C LEU A 21 -0.75 -7.37 -24.09
N GLY A 22 -1.32 -7.73 -25.27
CA GLY A 22 -2.73 -7.45 -25.56
C GLY A 22 -3.08 -5.96 -25.53
N LEU A 23 -2.18 -5.07 -26.00
CA LEU A 23 -2.41 -3.61 -25.99
C LEU A 23 -3.63 -3.25 -26.82
N GLY A 24 -4.76 -3.15 -26.18
CA GLY A 24 -6.08 -2.88 -26.76
C GLY A 24 -7.20 -3.16 -25.76
N GLY A 25 -6.87 -3.72 -24.62
CA GLY A 25 -7.80 -3.90 -23.49
C GLY A 25 -8.14 -2.56 -22.82
N LYS A 26 -9.24 -2.56 -22.07
CA LYS A 26 -9.62 -1.44 -21.21
C LYS A 26 -9.33 -1.81 -19.77
N MET A 27 -8.79 -0.88 -19.01
CA MET A 27 -8.68 -1.02 -17.56
C MET A 27 -10.05 -0.95 -16.93
N LYS A 28 -10.41 -1.95 -16.12
CA LYS A 28 -11.66 -1.99 -15.36
C LYS A 28 -11.35 -1.79 -13.89
N MET A 29 -12.02 -0.85 -13.25
CA MET A 29 -11.86 -0.58 -11.83
C MET A 29 -13.08 -1.03 -11.05
N LYS A 30 -12.83 -1.72 -9.94
CA LYS A 30 -13.81 -2.04 -8.89
C LYS A 30 -13.32 -1.48 -7.58
N PHE A 31 -14.24 -1.08 -6.72
CA PHE A 31 -13.91 -0.60 -5.38
C PHE A 31 -15.06 -0.86 -4.43
N PHE A 32 -14.73 -1.17 -3.20
CA PHE A 32 -15.70 -1.47 -2.15
C PHE A 32 -15.14 -1.18 -0.77
N PRO A 33 -15.99 -0.77 0.16
CA PRO A 33 -15.59 -0.59 1.55
C PRO A 33 -15.40 -1.95 2.22
N TYR A 34 -14.43 -2.02 3.13
CA TYR A 34 -14.27 -3.15 4.02
C TYR A 34 -13.74 -2.70 5.37
N GLU A 35 -13.78 -3.58 6.36
CA GLU A 35 -13.32 -3.30 7.70
C GLU A 35 -12.27 -4.33 8.11
N LEU A 36 -11.06 -3.84 8.43
CA LEU A 36 -9.99 -4.66 8.98
C LEU A 36 -10.17 -4.81 10.49
N LYS A 37 -10.25 -6.05 10.97
CA LYS A 37 -10.16 -6.37 12.40
C LYS A 37 -8.71 -6.37 12.83
N LEU A 38 -8.38 -5.55 13.82
CA LEU A 38 -7.04 -5.49 14.37
C LEU A 38 -6.81 -6.70 15.30
N ARG A 39 -5.64 -7.30 15.19
CA ARG A 39 -5.24 -8.41 16.09
C ARG A 39 -5.15 -7.97 17.56
N HIS A 40 -4.73 -6.73 17.78
CA HIS A 40 -4.64 -6.09 19.09
C HIS A 40 -5.35 -4.74 19.04
N VAL A 41 -5.93 -4.32 20.15
CA VAL A 41 -6.41 -2.95 20.28
C VAL A 41 -5.26 -1.99 19.98
N PHE A 42 -5.51 -1.01 19.13
CA PHE A 42 -4.55 0.03 18.80
C PHE A 42 -4.93 1.32 19.48
N THR A 43 -4.14 1.71 20.49
CA THR A 43 -4.35 2.91 21.27
C THR A 43 -3.22 3.91 21.05
N VAL A 44 -3.61 5.13 20.78
CA VAL A 44 -2.75 6.33 20.77
C VAL A 44 -3.25 7.31 21.82
N ALA A 45 -2.58 8.44 22.01
CA ALA A 45 -2.96 9.43 23.02
C ALA A 45 -4.44 9.84 22.94
N THR A 46 -4.97 10.02 21.74
CA THR A 46 -6.28 10.64 21.47
C THR A 46 -7.42 9.65 21.22
N TYR A 47 -7.13 8.40 20.81
CA TYR A 47 -8.17 7.40 20.52
C TYR A 47 -7.68 5.96 20.66
N SER A 48 -8.65 5.03 20.71
CA SER A 48 -8.44 3.59 20.63
C SER A 48 -9.35 2.99 19.57
N ARG A 49 -8.89 1.94 18.87
CA ARG A 49 -9.70 1.22 17.89
C ARG A 49 -9.37 -0.27 17.89
N THR A 50 -10.37 -1.07 17.54
CA THR A 50 -10.27 -2.53 17.34
C THR A 50 -10.41 -2.91 15.88
N THR A 51 -10.92 -1.98 15.06
CA THR A 51 -11.08 -2.13 13.63
C THR A 51 -10.56 -0.89 12.91
N THR A 52 -10.31 -0.98 11.62
CA THR A 52 -10.02 0.16 10.76
C THR A 52 -10.86 0.06 9.50
N PRO A 53 -11.64 1.11 9.18
CA PRO A 53 -12.38 1.17 7.93
C PRO A 53 -11.40 1.50 6.79
N ASP A 54 -11.54 0.81 5.68
CA ASP A 54 -10.73 0.96 4.47
C ASP A 54 -11.61 0.86 3.22
N VAL A 55 -11.08 1.29 2.08
CA VAL A 55 -11.69 1.04 0.77
C VAL A 55 -10.67 0.34 -0.11
N GLN A 56 -10.99 -0.86 -0.56
CA GLN A 56 -10.18 -1.59 -1.52
C GLN A 56 -10.47 -1.11 -2.93
N VAL A 57 -9.41 -1.00 -3.74
CA VAL A 57 -9.46 -0.74 -5.18
C VAL A 57 -8.83 -1.91 -5.91
N GLU A 58 -9.51 -2.38 -6.94
CA GLU A 58 -9.04 -3.42 -7.85
C GLU A 58 -9.02 -2.84 -9.27
N ILE A 59 -7.90 -2.92 -9.96
CA ILE A 59 -7.78 -2.52 -11.37
C ILE A 59 -7.39 -3.75 -12.17
N GLU A 60 -8.29 -4.18 -13.05
CA GLU A 60 -8.08 -5.34 -13.92
C GLU A 60 -7.71 -4.86 -15.32
N TYR A 61 -6.69 -5.48 -15.90
CA TYR A 61 -6.27 -5.34 -17.28
C TYR A 61 -5.75 -6.67 -17.81
N GLU A 62 -6.31 -7.14 -18.93
CA GLU A 62 -5.93 -8.41 -19.60
C GLU A 62 -5.86 -9.62 -18.64
N GLY A 63 -6.83 -9.71 -17.72
CA GLY A 63 -6.94 -10.80 -16.75
C GLY A 63 -5.98 -10.72 -15.56
N ILE A 64 -5.18 -9.67 -15.47
CA ILE A 64 -4.32 -9.40 -14.32
C ILE A 64 -4.95 -8.29 -13.47
N THR A 65 -4.97 -8.46 -12.15
CA THR A 65 -5.55 -7.50 -11.22
C THR A 65 -4.47 -6.91 -10.31
N GLY A 66 -4.40 -5.57 -10.30
CA GLY A 66 -3.68 -4.80 -9.31
C GLY A 66 -4.59 -4.39 -8.16
N TYR A 67 -4.06 -4.37 -6.95
CA TYR A 67 -4.78 -4.07 -5.71
C TYR A 67 -4.22 -2.82 -5.05
N GLY A 68 -5.12 -1.97 -4.55
CA GLY A 68 -4.79 -0.79 -3.76
C GLY A 68 -5.77 -0.61 -2.61
N GLU A 69 -5.39 0.22 -1.66
CA GLU A 69 -6.16 0.46 -0.44
C GLU A 69 -6.16 1.94 -0.08
N ALA A 70 -7.33 2.48 0.24
CA ALA A 70 -7.48 3.80 0.82
C ALA A 70 -7.60 3.68 2.33
N SER A 71 -6.56 4.09 3.05
CA SER A 71 -6.57 4.21 4.51
C SER A 71 -6.92 5.64 4.91
N MET A 72 -7.88 5.77 5.83
CA MET A 72 -8.47 7.05 6.23
C MET A 72 -8.23 7.34 7.70
N PRO A 73 -7.02 7.77 8.09
CA PRO A 73 -6.77 8.15 9.48
C PRO A 73 -7.63 9.37 9.85
N PRO A 74 -8.24 9.38 11.05
CA PRO A 74 -9.26 10.39 11.42
C PRO A 74 -8.80 11.84 11.28
N TYR A 75 -7.51 12.10 11.45
CA TYR A 75 -6.96 13.46 11.40
C TYR A 75 -6.85 14.04 9.97
N LEU A 76 -7.03 13.24 8.92
CA LEU A 76 -7.05 13.72 7.54
C LEU A 76 -8.45 14.15 7.09
N GLY A 77 -9.51 13.81 7.84
CA GLY A 77 -10.88 14.20 7.55
C GLY A 77 -11.53 13.50 6.35
N GLU A 78 -10.86 12.48 5.77
CA GLU A 78 -11.44 11.63 4.73
C GLU A 78 -12.24 10.49 5.36
N THR A 79 -13.29 10.05 4.68
CA THR A 79 -14.20 8.99 5.12
C THR A 79 -14.41 7.97 4.02
N VAL A 80 -14.93 6.79 4.38
CA VAL A 80 -15.34 5.78 3.38
C VAL A 80 -16.25 6.41 2.32
N GLU A 81 -17.20 7.25 2.73
CA GLU A 81 -18.12 7.91 1.81
C GLU A 81 -17.40 8.88 0.86
N SER A 82 -16.48 9.73 1.37
CA SER A 82 -15.72 10.66 0.53
C SER A 82 -14.86 9.93 -0.47
N VAL A 83 -14.16 8.87 -0.05
CA VAL A 83 -13.34 8.00 -0.92
C VAL A 83 -14.20 7.35 -2.01
N MET A 84 -15.32 6.73 -1.63
CA MET A 84 -16.23 6.11 -2.59
C MET A 84 -16.80 7.14 -3.59
N ASN A 85 -17.10 8.36 -3.15
CA ASN A 85 -17.59 9.44 -4.02
C ASN A 85 -16.52 9.92 -5.00
N PHE A 86 -15.26 9.98 -4.59
CA PHE A 86 -14.15 10.30 -5.50
C PHE A 86 -13.96 9.18 -6.53
N LEU A 87 -13.88 7.92 -6.10
CA LEU A 87 -13.63 6.77 -6.98
C LEU A 87 -14.71 6.59 -8.06
N ARG A 88 -15.96 6.98 -7.80
CA ARG A 88 -17.03 6.98 -8.83
C ARG A 88 -16.78 7.96 -9.98
N LYS A 89 -15.93 8.99 -9.80
CA LYS A 89 -15.58 9.96 -10.85
C LYS A 89 -14.44 9.45 -11.74
N VAL A 90 -13.68 8.46 -11.27
CA VAL A 90 -12.52 7.93 -11.97
C VAL A 90 -12.97 7.09 -13.17
N ASN A 91 -12.51 7.45 -14.35
CA ASN A 91 -12.73 6.68 -15.59
C ASN A 91 -11.37 6.21 -16.15
N LEU A 92 -10.98 4.98 -15.84
CA LEU A 92 -9.76 4.39 -16.38
C LEU A 92 -9.93 3.76 -17.76
N GLU A 93 -11.16 3.56 -18.24
CA GLU A 93 -11.43 2.97 -19.58
C GLU A 93 -10.97 3.88 -20.74
N GLN A 94 -10.71 5.16 -20.47
CA GLN A 94 -10.18 6.08 -21.46
C GLN A 94 -8.68 5.84 -21.79
N PHE A 95 -7.98 5.09 -20.95
CA PHE A 95 -6.58 4.74 -21.13
C PHE A 95 -6.46 3.29 -21.62
N SER A 96 -5.79 3.10 -22.74
CA SER A 96 -5.55 1.77 -23.33
C SER A 96 -4.25 1.11 -22.90
N ASP A 97 -3.38 1.85 -22.23
CA ASP A 97 -2.05 1.41 -21.83
C ASP A 97 -1.80 1.71 -20.35
N PRO A 98 -1.79 0.68 -19.46
CA PRO A 98 -1.54 0.87 -18.04
C PRO A 98 -0.11 1.33 -17.70
N PHE A 99 0.83 1.26 -18.66
CA PHE A 99 2.20 1.74 -18.45
C PHE A 99 2.34 3.27 -18.51
N GLN A 100 1.33 3.97 -19.01
CA GLN A 100 1.28 5.45 -19.02
C GLN A 100 0.95 6.01 -17.63
N LEU A 101 1.68 5.58 -16.60
CA LEU A 101 1.40 5.91 -15.20
C LEU A 101 1.35 7.41 -14.95
N GLU A 102 2.29 8.19 -15.53
CA GLU A 102 2.35 9.63 -15.33
C GLU A 102 1.08 10.33 -15.83
N ASP A 103 0.62 9.97 -17.04
CA ASP A 103 -0.60 10.54 -17.62
C ASP A 103 -1.85 10.14 -16.84
N ILE A 104 -1.93 8.86 -16.43
CA ILE A 104 -3.06 8.35 -15.65
C ILE A 104 -3.11 9.02 -14.27
N LEU A 105 -1.98 9.11 -13.57
CA LEU A 105 -1.92 9.74 -12.25
C LEU A 105 -2.16 11.25 -12.33
N SER A 106 -1.68 11.93 -13.37
CA SER A 106 -1.99 13.33 -13.62
C SER A 106 -3.50 13.55 -13.83
N TYR A 107 -4.16 12.66 -14.56
CA TYR A 107 -5.63 12.68 -14.70
C TYR A 107 -6.31 12.50 -13.33
N ILE A 108 -5.89 11.50 -12.53
CA ILE A 108 -6.44 11.25 -11.19
C ILE A 108 -6.28 12.49 -10.31
N ASP A 109 -5.13 13.14 -10.35
CA ASP A 109 -4.86 14.35 -9.58
C ASP A 109 -5.73 15.53 -10.01
N SER A 110 -6.03 15.64 -11.29
CA SER A 110 -6.87 16.71 -11.83
C SER A 110 -8.33 16.66 -11.37
N LEU A 111 -8.82 15.50 -10.93
CA LEU A 111 -10.22 15.31 -10.52
C LEU A 111 -10.59 16.04 -9.21
N SER A 112 -9.60 16.31 -8.37
CA SER A 112 -9.82 17.01 -7.10
C SER A 112 -8.48 17.49 -6.50
N PRO A 113 -8.45 18.67 -5.85
CA PRO A 113 -7.27 19.11 -5.10
C PRO A 113 -7.10 18.39 -3.73
N LYS A 114 -8.04 17.51 -3.38
CA LYS A 114 -8.12 16.74 -2.13
C LYS A 114 -8.20 15.25 -2.44
N ASP A 115 -8.85 14.48 -1.57
CA ASP A 115 -9.13 13.03 -1.74
C ASP A 115 -7.86 12.18 -1.87
N THR A 116 -6.87 12.49 -1.03
CA THR A 116 -5.52 11.89 -1.09
C THR A 116 -5.52 10.39 -0.81
N ALA A 117 -6.39 9.90 0.08
CA ALA A 117 -6.52 8.47 0.36
C ALA A 117 -7.06 7.70 -0.86
N ALA A 118 -8.07 8.27 -1.53
CA ALA A 118 -8.63 7.66 -2.74
C ALA A 118 -7.62 7.64 -3.90
N LYS A 119 -6.89 8.73 -4.09
CA LYS A 119 -5.82 8.82 -5.09
C LYS A 119 -4.72 7.82 -4.83
N ALA A 120 -4.25 7.70 -3.58
CA ALA A 120 -3.26 6.73 -3.18
C ALA A 120 -3.72 5.29 -3.46
N ALA A 121 -4.99 4.96 -3.24
CA ALA A 121 -5.52 3.63 -3.55
C ALA A 121 -5.45 3.31 -5.05
N VAL A 122 -5.76 4.27 -5.93
CA VAL A 122 -5.65 4.09 -7.38
C VAL A 122 -4.19 3.96 -7.80
N ASP A 123 -3.32 4.81 -7.28
CA ASP A 123 -1.87 4.80 -7.53
C ASP A 123 -1.25 3.44 -7.14
N ILE A 124 -1.50 2.97 -5.92
CA ILE A 124 -1.02 1.67 -5.44
C ILE A 124 -1.52 0.54 -6.34
N ALA A 125 -2.82 0.54 -6.72
CA ALA A 125 -3.39 -0.49 -7.58
C ALA A 125 -2.77 -0.49 -8.99
N LEU A 126 -2.48 0.68 -9.57
CA LEU A 126 -1.81 0.81 -10.86
C LEU A 126 -0.36 0.29 -10.79
N HIS A 127 0.38 0.66 -9.76
CA HIS A 127 1.75 0.17 -9.58
C HIS A 127 1.78 -1.36 -9.34
N ASP A 128 0.85 -1.90 -8.56
CA ASP A 128 0.75 -3.36 -8.37
C ASP A 128 0.41 -4.07 -9.69
N LEU A 129 -0.53 -3.52 -10.48
CA LEU A 129 -0.88 -4.03 -11.80
C LEU A 129 0.34 -4.04 -12.74
N VAL A 130 1.02 -2.90 -12.88
CA VAL A 130 2.18 -2.76 -13.79
C VAL A 130 3.33 -3.66 -13.35
N GLY A 131 3.63 -3.76 -12.05
CA GLY A 131 4.63 -4.69 -11.53
C GLY A 131 4.32 -6.15 -11.89
N LYS A 132 3.05 -6.57 -11.80
CA LYS A 132 2.57 -7.90 -12.19
C LYS A 132 2.66 -8.13 -13.71
N LEU A 133 2.29 -7.14 -14.51
CA LEU A 133 2.41 -7.19 -15.98
C LEU A 133 3.88 -7.34 -16.41
N LEU A 134 4.80 -6.65 -15.75
CA LEU A 134 6.25 -6.76 -16.00
C LEU A 134 6.86 -8.04 -15.42
N GLY A 135 6.17 -8.73 -14.51
CA GLY A 135 6.71 -9.89 -13.79
C GLY A 135 7.90 -9.55 -12.89
N ALA A 136 8.00 -8.28 -12.42
CA ALA A 136 9.11 -7.78 -11.63
C ALA A 136 8.64 -6.85 -10.50
N PRO A 137 9.22 -6.95 -9.30
CA PRO A 137 8.93 -6.04 -8.21
C PRO A 137 9.56 -4.66 -8.47
N TRP A 138 8.91 -3.60 -7.98
CA TRP A 138 9.32 -2.22 -8.24
C TRP A 138 10.74 -1.88 -7.81
N TYR A 139 11.28 -2.49 -6.77
CA TYR A 139 12.68 -2.25 -6.39
C TYR A 139 13.67 -2.68 -7.49
N GLN A 140 13.34 -3.75 -8.25
CA GLN A 140 14.15 -4.18 -9.40
C GLN A 140 13.96 -3.24 -10.59
N ILE A 141 12.70 -2.83 -10.86
CA ILE A 141 12.38 -1.91 -11.95
C ILE A 141 13.13 -0.58 -11.77
N TRP A 142 13.21 -0.09 -10.52
CA TRP A 142 13.96 1.13 -10.18
C TRP A 142 15.46 0.92 -9.92
N GLY A 143 15.97 -0.29 -10.08
CA GLY A 143 17.40 -0.57 -9.85
C GLY A 143 17.85 -0.42 -8.40
N LEU A 144 16.92 -0.59 -7.43
CA LEU A 144 17.23 -0.46 -6.02
C LEU A 144 17.83 -1.75 -5.44
N ASN A 145 18.77 -1.61 -4.52
CA ASN A 145 19.31 -2.74 -3.79
C ASN A 145 18.47 -3.04 -2.54
N LYS A 146 17.75 -4.16 -2.54
CA LYS A 146 16.89 -4.57 -1.42
C LYS A 146 17.63 -4.79 -0.09
N GLU A 147 18.93 -5.12 -0.14
CA GLU A 147 19.75 -5.30 1.06
C GLU A 147 20.05 -3.98 1.80
N LYS A 148 19.78 -2.84 1.15
CA LYS A 148 19.87 -1.50 1.77
C LYS A 148 18.53 -1.03 2.35
N THR A 149 17.49 -1.84 2.30
CA THR A 149 16.19 -1.51 2.88
C THR A 149 16.32 -1.39 4.40
N PRO A 150 15.89 -0.28 5.03
CA PRO A 150 15.89 -0.14 6.47
C PRO A 150 14.94 -1.15 7.12
N SER A 151 15.24 -1.52 8.37
CA SER A 151 14.36 -2.39 9.14
C SER A 151 12.99 -1.75 9.37
N THR A 152 11.94 -2.52 9.14
CA THR A 152 10.59 -2.10 9.52
C THR A 152 10.43 -2.09 11.05
N THR A 153 9.58 -1.20 11.55
CA THR A 153 9.23 -1.13 12.98
C THR A 153 7.92 -1.86 13.26
N PHE A 154 7.79 -2.39 14.48
CA PHE A 154 6.50 -2.83 15.00
C PHE A 154 5.97 -1.83 16.02
N THR A 155 4.69 -1.44 15.91
CA THR A 155 4.10 -0.45 16.79
C THR A 155 3.51 -1.08 18.05
N ILE A 156 3.98 -0.66 19.22
CA ILE A 156 3.37 -0.93 20.52
C ILE A 156 2.45 0.25 20.84
N GLY A 157 1.14 0.00 20.87
CA GLY A 157 0.15 1.00 21.31
C GLY A 157 0.15 1.16 22.83
N ILE A 158 -0.47 2.24 23.31
CA ILE A 158 -0.64 2.51 24.74
C ILE A 158 -1.58 1.44 25.33
N ASP A 159 -1.15 0.78 26.40
CA ASP A 159 -1.92 -0.30 27.06
C ASP A 159 -1.45 -0.51 28.49
N THR A 160 -2.03 -1.49 29.20
CA THR A 160 -1.60 -1.91 30.52
C THR A 160 -0.21 -2.62 30.42
N PRO A 161 0.59 -2.63 31.50
CA PRO A 161 1.90 -3.28 31.52
C PRO A 161 1.88 -4.75 31.08
N ASP A 162 0.87 -5.51 31.46
CA ASP A 162 0.78 -6.92 31.06
C ASP A 162 0.57 -7.10 29.55
N VAL A 163 -0.29 -6.28 28.96
CA VAL A 163 -0.55 -6.27 27.51
C VAL A 163 0.69 -5.80 26.75
N VAL A 164 1.33 -4.72 27.21
CA VAL A 164 2.57 -4.20 26.64
C VAL A 164 3.66 -5.27 26.68
N ARG A 165 3.83 -5.95 27.81
CA ARG A 165 4.79 -7.05 27.97
C ARG A 165 4.51 -8.20 27.01
N ALA A 166 3.26 -8.62 26.88
CA ALA A 166 2.86 -9.70 25.97
C ALA A 166 3.14 -9.33 24.50
N LYS A 167 2.73 -8.14 24.06
CA LYS A 167 3.00 -7.63 22.70
C LYS A 167 4.50 -7.52 22.43
N THR A 168 5.29 -7.04 23.39
CA THR A 168 6.75 -6.92 23.25
C THR A 168 7.40 -8.28 23.07
N LYS A 169 7.01 -9.29 23.88
CA LYS A 169 7.51 -10.67 23.74
C LYS A 169 7.16 -11.28 22.38
N GLU A 170 5.96 -11.02 21.88
CA GLU A 170 5.50 -11.52 20.58
C GLU A 170 6.33 -10.97 19.41
N CYS A 171 6.77 -9.71 19.48
CA CYS A 171 7.42 -9.04 18.35
C CYS A 171 8.96 -8.92 18.48
N ALA A 172 9.53 -9.02 19.68
CA ALA A 172 10.96 -8.84 19.90
C ALA A 172 11.87 -9.80 19.12
N GLY A 173 11.40 -11.00 18.78
CA GLY A 173 12.13 -11.95 17.93
C GLY A 173 11.90 -11.80 16.42
N ARG A 174 11.05 -10.86 15.99
CA ARG A 174 10.62 -10.71 14.60
C ARG A 174 10.95 -9.36 13.99
N PHE A 175 11.16 -8.35 14.82
CA PHE A 175 11.43 -6.98 14.43
C PHE A 175 12.73 -6.47 15.07
N ASN A 176 13.43 -5.60 14.40
CA ASN A 176 14.70 -5.03 14.86
C ASN A 176 14.53 -3.71 15.61
N ILE A 177 13.35 -3.06 15.47
CA ILE A 177 13.03 -1.76 16.06
C ILE A 177 11.58 -1.79 16.51
N LEU A 178 11.31 -1.28 17.71
CA LEU A 178 9.95 -1.07 18.21
C LEU A 178 9.58 0.41 18.10
N LYS A 179 8.38 0.72 17.58
CA LYS A 179 7.80 2.06 17.62
C LYS A 179 6.79 2.11 18.76
N VAL A 180 6.98 3.00 19.72
CA VAL A 180 6.14 3.07 20.91
C VAL A 180 5.26 4.32 20.87
N LYS A 181 3.97 4.13 21.10
CA LYS A 181 3.02 5.24 21.25
C LYS A 181 3.00 5.68 22.69
N LEU A 182 3.17 6.98 22.92
CA LEU A 182 3.19 7.64 24.21
C LEU A 182 2.18 8.81 24.21
N GLY A 183 2.05 9.52 25.35
CA GLY A 183 1.21 10.69 25.50
C GLY A 183 0.06 10.49 26.50
N ARG A 184 0.24 9.59 27.46
CA ARG A 184 -0.63 9.40 28.63
C ARG A 184 0.21 9.31 29.90
N ASP A 185 -0.44 9.23 31.04
CA ASP A 185 0.21 9.25 32.36
C ASP A 185 1.12 8.04 32.64
N ASN A 186 1.01 6.97 31.85
CA ASN A 186 1.78 5.72 32.01
C ASN A 186 3.01 5.59 31.08
N ASP A 187 3.45 6.66 30.45
CA ASP A 187 4.53 6.63 29.46
C ASP A 187 5.82 6.01 30.00
N LYS A 188 6.24 6.41 31.20
CA LYS A 188 7.44 5.87 31.83
C LYS A 188 7.31 4.37 32.11
N GLU A 189 6.19 3.94 32.67
CA GLU A 189 5.89 2.53 32.97
C GLU A 189 5.89 1.67 31.70
N MET A 190 5.36 2.21 30.59
CA MET A 190 5.40 1.53 29.29
C MET A 190 6.83 1.27 28.82
N ILE A 191 7.70 2.28 28.87
CA ILE A 191 9.10 2.13 28.47
C ILE A 191 9.82 1.15 29.39
N GLU A 192 9.65 1.24 30.69
CA GLU A 192 10.26 0.32 31.67
C GLU A 192 9.77 -1.12 31.44
N THR A 193 8.49 -1.31 31.14
CA THR A 193 7.91 -2.61 30.82
C THR A 193 8.54 -3.21 29.56
N ILE A 194 8.67 -2.41 28.49
CA ILE A 194 9.32 -2.86 27.26
C ILE A 194 10.78 -3.24 27.52
N ARG A 195 11.52 -2.40 28.26
CA ARG A 195 12.91 -2.63 28.60
C ARG A 195 13.13 -3.86 29.49
N SER A 196 12.13 -4.25 30.30
CA SER A 196 12.18 -5.52 31.04
C SER A 196 12.13 -6.78 30.16
N VAL A 197 11.82 -6.62 28.88
CA VAL A 197 11.66 -7.72 27.89
C VAL A 197 12.75 -7.72 26.83
N THR A 198 13.21 -6.53 26.39
CA THR A 198 14.13 -6.41 25.24
C THR A 198 14.97 -5.13 25.27
N ASP A 199 16.18 -5.23 24.72
CA ASP A 199 17.10 -4.11 24.48
C ASP A 199 16.98 -3.55 23.05
N LEU A 200 16.00 -4.00 22.25
CA LEU A 200 15.81 -3.50 20.89
C LEU A 200 15.70 -1.95 20.87
N PRO A 201 16.20 -1.29 19.81
CA PRO A 201 15.97 0.12 19.61
C PRO A 201 14.51 0.50 19.68
N ILE A 202 14.20 1.61 20.33
CA ILE A 202 12.85 2.17 20.44
C ILE A 202 12.82 3.51 19.68
N ALA A 203 11.84 3.65 18.79
CA ALA A 203 11.41 4.92 18.21
C ALA A 203 10.12 5.37 18.93
N ILE A 204 10.00 6.65 19.23
CA ILE A 204 8.86 7.26 19.91
C ILE A 204 8.08 8.14 18.94
#